data_7ad18922b50e9dfa7c9fa747ee984e3a
#
_entry.id   7ad18922b50e9dfa7c9fa747ee984e3a
#
_cell.length_a   1.000
_cell.length_b   1.000
_cell.length_c   1.000
_cell.angle_alpha   90.00
_cell.angle_beta   90.00
_cell.angle_gamma   90.00
#
_symmetry.space_group_name_H-M   'P 1'
#
loop_
_entity.id
_entity.type
_entity.pdbx_description
1 polymer ?
#
loop_
_entity_poly.entity_id
_entity_poly.type
_entity_poly.pdbx_seq_one_letter_code
_entity_poly.pdbx_strand_id
1 'polypeptide(L)'
;MLSEHHHQLLKATIPLLEAGGEALTRHFYGIMLSEYPEVRPLFNQAHQASGAQPRALANGILQYARHIDRLDALGPLVGQIVNKHVSLQVLPEQYPIVGSCLLRAIREVLGAEVATDAVIAAWAAAYQQLADLLIGAEEGVYADSAAAPGGWRGARPFQVARKVIESDEIVSLYLQPADGGAVMTFRPGQYIGLKLTVDGQEVRRNYSLSAPPNGSTYRISVKREPGGVVSNFLHDAVGTGATIDLFPPSGDFVLQPGNRPLVLISGGVGITPTLPMLHAAHEQSRPVTFLHFARSGRVHAFRDWVDDLVARHAQARRFYCYEEDGAAPADAYGRSSAELLDRWMPTPRDLDVYFVGPPAFMGAIKRMLGELGVPAGQMHWEFFGPAAALEG
;
A
#
# COMPACT_ATOMS: atom_id res chain seq x y z
N MET A 1 1.04 -1.51 -31.75
CA MET A 1 1.94 -2.63 -31.36
C MET A 1 3.38 -2.21 -31.63
N LEU A 2 4.31 -2.57 -30.72
CA LEU A 2 5.74 -2.31 -30.91
C LEU A 2 6.30 -3.13 -32.06
N SER A 3 7.17 -2.51 -32.89
CA SER A 3 7.89 -3.20 -33.93
C SER A 3 9.15 -3.89 -33.34
N GLU A 4 9.72 -4.85 -34.08
CA GLU A 4 10.99 -5.48 -33.67
C GLU A 4 12.11 -4.45 -33.49
N HIS A 5 12.14 -3.41 -34.34
CA HIS A 5 13.08 -2.31 -34.21
C HIS A 5 12.88 -1.53 -32.91
N HIS A 6 11.62 -1.28 -32.49
CA HIS A 6 11.33 -0.66 -31.18
C HIS A 6 11.86 -1.53 -30.03
N HIS A 7 11.64 -2.85 -30.07
CA HIS A 7 12.16 -3.77 -29.05
C HIS A 7 13.68 -3.71 -28.92
N GLN A 8 14.41 -3.68 -30.05
CA GLN A 8 15.86 -3.56 -30.06
C GLN A 8 16.34 -2.25 -29.43
N LEU A 9 15.72 -1.12 -29.80
CA LEU A 9 16.06 0.18 -29.23
C LEU A 9 15.78 0.26 -27.74
N LEU A 10 14.64 -0.25 -27.28
CA LEU A 10 14.29 -0.28 -25.84
C LEU A 10 15.27 -1.14 -25.06
N LYS A 11 15.59 -2.33 -25.54
CA LYS A 11 16.57 -3.22 -24.90
C LYS A 11 17.98 -2.62 -24.81
N ALA A 12 18.39 -1.85 -25.82
CA ALA A 12 19.67 -1.16 -25.81
C ALA A 12 19.77 -0.08 -24.70
N THR A 13 18.62 0.43 -24.19
CA THR A 13 18.60 1.39 -23.09
C THR A 13 18.64 0.75 -21.69
N ILE A 14 18.49 -0.58 -21.57
CA ILE A 14 18.45 -1.28 -20.26
C ILE A 14 19.69 -0.98 -19.42
N PRO A 15 20.95 -1.08 -19.91
CA PRO A 15 22.11 -0.78 -19.10
C PRO A 15 22.16 0.66 -18.57
N LEU A 16 21.60 1.61 -19.34
CA LEU A 16 21.50 3.03 -18.93
C LEU A 16 20.47 3.22 -17.82
N LEU A 17 19.35 2.50 -17.88
CA LEU A 17 18.33 2.52 -16.83
C LEU A 17 18.83 1.86 -15.54
N GLU A 18 19.63 0.80 -15.65
CA GLU A 18 20.28 0.17 -14.49
C GLU A 18 21.26 1.10 -13.80
N ALA A 19 22.04 1.87 -14.58
CA ALA A 19 23.04 2.78 -14.04
C ALA A 19 22.48 4.13 -13.56
N GLY A 20 21.46 4.65 -14.24
CA GLY A 20 20.98 6.04 -14.05
C GLY A 20 19.49 6.23 -13.88
N GLY A 21 18.70 5.15 -13.75
CA GLY A 21 17.22 5.24 -13.71
C GLY A 21 16.68 6.12 -12.60
N GLU A 22 17.30 6.14 -11.41
CA GLU A 22 16.86 7.01 -10.32
C GLU A 22 17.10 8.50 -10.63
N ALA A 23 18.22 8.87 -11.25
CA ALA A 23 18.49 10.23 -11.66
C ALA A 23 17.48 10.70 -12.72
N LEU A 24 17.16 9.84 -13.69
CA LEU A 24 16.15 10.09 -14.71
C LEU A 24 14.78 10.33 -14.08
N THR A 25 14.35 9.46 -13.18
CA THR A 25 13.03 9.60 -12.55
C THR A 25 12.94 10.76 -11.58
N ARG A 26 14.02 11.13 -10.89
CA ARG A 26 14.07 12.38 -10.11
C ARG A 26 13.88 13.61 -11.00
N HIS A 27 14.56 13.63 -12.14
CA HIS A 27 14.43 14.72 -13.11
C HIS A 27 13.00 14.78 -13.68
N PHE A 28 12.44 13.64 -14.08
CA PHE A 28 11.04 13.50 -14.50
C PHE A 28 10.06 14.10 -13.49
N TYR A 29 10.15 13.73 -12.20
CA TYR A 29 9.28 14.28 -11.17
C TYR A 29 9.51 15.78 -10.96
N GLY A 30 10.75 16.26 -11.08
CA GLY A 30 11.07 17.68 -11.03
C GLY A 30 10.32 18.48 -12.11
N ILE A 31 10.34 18.02 -13.36
CA ILE A 31 9.59 18.61 -14.48
C ILE A 31 8.08 18.56 -14.18
N MET A 32 7.56 17.38 -13.95
CA MET A 32 6.12 17.14 -13.84
C MET A 32 5.49 17.92 -12.69
N LEU A 33 6.07 17.85 -11.49
CA LEU A 33 5.50 18.52 -10.31
C LEU A 33 5.69 20.04 -10.33
N SER A 34 6.65 20.59 -11.11
CA SER A 34 6.79 22.03 -11.27
C SER A 34 5.82 22.59 -12.31
N GLU A 35 5.67 21.93 -13.44
CA GLU A 35 4.92 22.44 -14.60
C GLU A 35 3.43 22.08 -14.60
N TYR A 36 3.05 20.99 -13.87
CA TYR A 36 1.67 20.47 -13.83
C TYR A 36 1.14 20.39 -12.38
N PRO A 37 0.73 21.50 -11.78
CA PRO A 37 0.27 21.54 -10.39
C PRO A 37 -0.96 20.65 -10.14
N GLU A 38 -1.78 20.38 -11.16
CA GLU A 38 -2.98 19.55 -11.08
C GLU A 38 -2.70 18.07 -10.76
N VAL A 39 -1.50 17.56 -11.03
CA VAL A 39 -1.14 16.18 -10.67
C VAL A 39 -0.51 16.08 -9.28
N ARG A 40 -0.12 17.18 -8.65
CA ARG A 40 0.54 17.16 -7.32
C ARG A 40 -0.25 16.43 -6.24
N PRO A 41 -1.59 16.51 -6.17
CA PRO A 41 -2.37 15.80 -5.16
C PRO A 41 -2.19 14.29 -5.16
N LEU A 42 -1.84 13.71 -6.31
CA LEU A 42 -1.63 12.27 -6.49
C LEU A 42 -0.32 11.77 -5.82
N PHE A 43 0.57 12.69 -5.45
CA PHE A 43 1.90 12.34 -4.98
C PHE A 43 2.13 12.74 -3.52
N ASN A 44 2.79 11.86 -2.77
CA ASN A 44 3.22 12.16 -1.41
C ASN A 44 4.58 12.86 -1.43
N GLN A 45 4.62 14.13 -1.02
CA GLN A 45 5.85 14.93 -0.99
C GLN A 45 6.97 14.30 -0.14
N ALA A 46 6.64 13.63 0.96
CA ALA A 46 7.63 12.93 1.78
C ALA A 46 8.30 11.77 1.02
N HIS A 47 7.54 11.03 0.20
CA HIS A 47 8.08 9.97 -0.66
C HIS A 47 8.91 10.53 -1.82
N GLN A 48 8.60 11.73 -2.30
CA GLN A 48 9.41 12.44 -3.28
C GLN A 48 10.74 12.88 -2.66
N ALA A 49 10.70 13.55 -1.51
CA ALA A 49 11.88 14.05 -0.82
C ALA A 49 12.85 12.93 -0.40
N SER A 50 12.32 11.78 0.07
CA SER A 50 13.14 10.62 0.43
C SER A 50 13.71 9.84 -0.77
N GLY A 51 13.25 10.14 -2.00
CA GLY A 51 13.60 9.41 -3.21
C GLY A 51 12.93 8.04 -3.32
N ALA A 52 12.02 7.67 -2.41
CA ALA A 52 11.36 6.36 -2.45
C ALA A 52 10.51 6.20 -3.71
N GLN A 53 9.77 7.24 -4.10
CA GLN A 53 8.92 7.18 -5.29
C GLN A 53 9.71 7.23 -6.60
N PRO A 54 10.75 8.09 -6.78
CA PRO A 54 11.66 7.99 -7.92
C PRO A 54 12.26 6.60 -8.10
N ARG A 55 12.75 5.96 -7.04
CA ARG A 55 13.29 4.59 -7.10
C ARG A 55 12.25 3.56 -7.51
N ALA A 56 11.03 3.64 -6.98
CA ALA A 56 9.95 2.73 -7.36
C ALA A 56 9.60 2.85 -8.85
N LEU A 57 9.51 4.08 -9.37
CA LEU A 57 9.26 4.31 -10.80
C LEU A 57 10.43 3.83 -11.67
N ALA A 58 11.68 4.11 -11.28
CA ALA A 58 12.87 3.64 -12.00
C ALA A 58 12.88 2.12 -12.12
N ASN A 59 12.58 1.41 -11.03
CA ASN A 59 12.44 -0.04 -11.04
C ASN A 59 11.29 -0.51 -11.96
N GLY A 60 10.14 0.15 -11.90
CA GLY A 60 8.99 -0.15 -12.78
C GLY A 60 9.34 -0.03 -14.27
N ILE A 61 10.00 1.06 -14.66
CA ILE A 61 10.47 1.30 -16.04
C ILE A 61 11.49 0.24 -16.46
N LEU A 62 12.44 -0.10 -15.58
CA LEU A 62 13.44 -1.13 -15.84
C LEU A 62 12.79 -2.51 -16.02
N GLN A 63 11.86 -2.91 -15.15
CA GLN A 63 11.14 -4.17 -15.28
C GLN A 63 10.32 -4.22 -16.56
N TYR A 64 9.66 -3.13 -16.94
CA TYR A 64 8.93 -3.04 -18.20
C TYR A 64 9.86 -3.24 -19.40
N ALA A 65 11.00 -2.55 -19.45
CA ALA A 65 11.98 -2.71 -20.52
C ALA A 65 12.55 -4.13 -20.62
N ARG A 66 12.83 -4.77 -19.49
CA ARG A 66 13.35 -6.16 -19.43
C ARG A 66 12.34 -7.19 -19.92
N HIS A 67 11.05 -6.94 -19.70
CA HIS A 67 9.98 -7.88 -20.05
C HIS A 67 9.14 -7.43 -21.25
N ILE A 68 9.69 -6.53 -22.09
CA ILE A 68 8.95 -5.94 -23.20
C ILE A 68 8.43 -6.97 -24.23
N ASP A 69 9.08 -8.14 -24.32
CA ASP A 69 8.64 -9.25 -25.18
C ASP A 69 7.60 -10.17 -24.51
N ARG A 70 7.40 -10.05 -23.21
CA ARG A 70 6.52 -10.92 -22.40
C ARG A 70 5.81 -10.13 -21.33
N LEU A 71 4.88 -9.27 -21.73
CA LEU A 71 4.15 -8.40 -20.83
C LEU A 71 3.26 -9.15 -19.81
N ASP A 72 2.89 -10.39 -20.11
CA ASP A 72 2.21 -11.29 -19.18
C ASP A 72 3.01 -11.54 -17.89
N ALA A 73 4.34 -11.54 -17.97
CA ALA A 73 5.21 -11.65 -16.80
C ALA A 73 5.12 -10.44 -15.84
N LEU A 74 4.58 -9.31 -16.31
CA LEU A 74 4.37 -8.09 -15.52
C LEU A 74 3.02 -8.05 -14.80
N GLY A 75 2.17 -9.08 -14.93
CA GLY A 75 0.83 -9.10 -14.33
C GLY A 75 0.79 -8.68 -12.86
N PRO A 76 1.64 -9.21 -11.95
CA PRO A 76 1.68 -8.78 -10.56
C PRO A 76 2.06 -7.30 -10.37
N LEU A 77 3.03 -6.79 -11.15
CA LEU A 77 3.44 -5.39 -11.11
C LEU A 77 2.32 -4.48 -11.61
N VAL A 78 1.68 -4.84 -12.73
CA VAL A 78 0.53 -4.10 -13.28
C VAL A 78 -0.61 -4.06 -12.26
N GLY A 79 -0.94 -5.18 -11.61
CA GLY A 79 -1.96 -5.23 -10.56
C GLY A 79 -1.67 -4.28 -9.40
N GLN A 80 -0.43 -4.22 -8.92
CA GLN A 80 -0.02 -3.29 -7.87
C GLN A 80 -0.14 -1.82 -8.33
N ILE A 81 0.26 -1.51 -9.56
CA ILE A 81 0.14 -0.15 -10.13
C ILE A 81 -1.34 0.24 -10.21
N VAL A 82 -2.18 -0.61 -10.80
CA VAL A 82 -3.63 -0.38 -10.94
C VAL A 82 -4.27 -0.12 -9.58
N ASN A 83 -3.99 -0.95 -8.56
CA ASN A 83 -4.55 -0.74 -7.21
C ASN A 83 -4.13 0.61 -6.61
N LYS A 84 -2.88 1.04 -6.79
CA LYS A 84 -2.41 2.35 -6.30
C LYS A 84 -3.04 3.50 -7.08
N HIS A 85 -3.14 3.40 -8.41
CA HIS A 85 -3.76 4.41 -9.25
C HIS A 85 -5.24 4.59 -8.94
N VAL A 86 -5.99 3.49 -8.88
CA VAL A 86 -7.43 3.51 -8.57
C VAL A 86 -7.68 4.12 -7.19
N SER A 87 -6.89 3.77 -6.19
CA SER A 87 -7.04 4.30 -4.84
C SER A 87 -6.78 5.80 -4.72
N LEU A 88 -6.05 6.37 -5.67
CA LEU A 88 -5.75 7.80 -5.75
C LEU A 88 -6.60 8.49 -6.84
N GLN A 89 -7.44 7.75 -7.55
CA GLN A 89 -8.25 8.23 -8.68
C GLN A 89 -7.38 8.88 -9.76
N VAL A 90 -6.40 8.12 -10.26
CA VAL A 90 -5.68 8.47 -11.48
C VAL A 90 -6.63 8.28 -12.65
N LEU A 91 -6.73 9.30 -13.51
CA LEU A 91 -7.66 9.33 -14.63
C LEU A 91 -6.90 9.35 -15.98
N PRO A 92 -7.54 8.92 -17.08
CA PRO A 92 -6.88 8.83 -18.39
C PRO A 92 -6.20 10.12 -18.86
N GLU A 93 -6.75 11.30 -18.53
CA GLU A 93 -6.21 12.60 -18.92
C GLU A 93 -4.86 12.94 -18.28
N GLN A 94 -4.43 12.23 -17.24
CA GLN A 94 -3.12 12.44 -16.59
C GLN A 94 -1.98 11.67 -17.28
N TYR A 95 -2.31 10.63 -18.05
CA TYR A 95 -1.30 9.82 -18.75
C TYR A 95 -0.51 10.60 -19.81
N PRO A 96 -1.12 11.46 -20.64
CA PRO A 96 -0.36 12.31 -21.56
C PRO A 96 0.65 13.24 -20.86
N ILE A 97 0.31 13.77 -19.67
CA ILE A 97 1.22 14.60 -18.86
C ILE A 97 2.43 13.77 -18.44
N VAL A 98 2.20 12.57 -17.88
CA VAL A 98 3.27 11.68 -17.46
C VAL A 98 4.15 11.27 -18.63
N GLY A 99 3.56 10.90 -19.77
CA GLY A 99 4.28 10.49 -20.98
C GLY A 99 5.18 11.61 -21.52
N SER A 100 4.64 12.83 -21.69
CA SER A 100 5.43 13.95 -22.19
C SER A 100 6.61 14.31 -21.29
N CYS A 101 6.39 14.33 -19.97
CA CYS A 101 7.45 14.59 -18.99
C CYS A 101 8.51 13.48 -18.97
N LEU A 102 8.10 12.21 -19.10
CA LEU A 102 9.03 11.07 -19.13
C LEU A 102 9.92 11.11 -20.39
N LEU A 103 9.35 11.31 -21.56
CA LEU A 103 10.11 11.37 -22.82
C LEU A 103 11.09 12.56 -22.81
N ARG A 104 10.67 13.69 -22.27
CA ARG A 104 11.53 14.86 -22.08
C ARG A 104 12.68 14.53 -21.13
N ALA A 105 12.41 13.91 -19.98
CA ALA A 105 13.42 13.53 -19.03
C ALA A 105 14.43 12.53 -19.61
N ILE A 106 13.98 11.55 -20.42
CA ILE A 106 14.86 10.62 -21.14
C ILE A 106 15.82 11.40 -22.04
N ARG A 107 15.31 12.36 -22.85
CA ARG A 107 16.14 13.17 -23.75
C ARG A 107 17.13 14.05 -23.02
N GLU A 108 16.68 14.72 -21.96
CA GLU A 108 17.52 15.66 -21.22
C GLU A 108 18.63 14.96 -20.38
N VAL A 109 18.32 13.78 -19.83
CA VAL A 109 19.28 13.04 -18.98
C VAL A 109 20.25 12.19 -19.79
N LEU A 110 19.80 11.53 -20.86
CA LEU A 110 20.67 10.67 -21.67
C LEU A 110 21.43 11.46 -22.77
N GLY A 111 20.98 12.69 -23.09
CA GLY A 111 21.55 13.50 -24.15
C GLY A 111 21.12 13.06 -25.56
N ALA A 112 21.20 13.98 -26.53
CA ALA A 112 20.70 13.78 -27.90
C ALA A 112 21.43 12.67 -28.68
N GLU A 113 22.68 12.40 -28.34
CA GLU A 113 23.48 11.35 -29.00
C GLU A 113 22.97 9.93 -28.65
N VAL A 114 22.47 9.73 -27.44
CA VAL A 114 21.90 8.46 -26.95
C VAL A 114 20.38 8.43 -27.15
N ALA A 115 19.70 9.45 -26.70
CA ALA A 115 18.26 9.61 -26.86
C ALA A 115 17.92 10.22 -28.23
N THR A 116 18.29 9.52 -29.30
CA THR A 116 17.97 9.90 -30.68
C THR A 116 16.46 9.95 -30.90
N ASP A 117 16.00 10.55 -31.99
CA ASP A 117 14.56 10.59 -32.33
C ASP A 117 13.96 9.18 -32.45
N ALA A 118 14.74 8.21 -32.96
CA ALA A 118 14.30 6.81 -33.03
C ALA A 118 14.12 6.19 -31.64
N VAL A 119 15.02 6.45 -30.69
CA VAL A 119 14.92 5.98 -29.29
C VAL A 119 13.72 6.62 -28.61
N ILE A 120 13.51 7.93 -28.77
CA ILE A 120 12.36 8.62 -28.21
C ILE A 120 11.05 8.11 -28.81
N ALA A 121 11.00 7.86 -30.12
CA ALA A 121 9.82 7.27 -30.76
C ALA A 121 9.52 5.86 -30.23
N ALA A 122 10.56 5.04 -29.99
CA ALA A 122 10.40 3.71 -29.38
C ALA A 122 9.84 3.79 -27.96
N TRP A 123 10.37 4.70 -27.12
CA TRP A 123 9.85 4.93 -25.77
C TRP A 123 8.44 5.51 -25.75
N ALA A 124 8.09 6.41 -26.71
CA ALA A 124 6.74 6.92 -26.84
C ALA A 124 5.74 5.81 -27.16
N ALA A 125 6.08 4.94 -28.11
CA ALA A 125 5.24 3.78 -28.46
C ALA A 125 5.11 2.78 -27.29
N ALA A 126 6.19 2.53 -26.56
CA ALA A 126 6.20 1.66 -25.37
C ALA A 126 5.35 2.25 -24.22
N TYR A 127 5.50 3.55 -23.97
CA TYR A 127 4.69 4.25 -22.98
C TYR A 127 3.20 4.20 -23.33
N GLN A 128 2.84 4.47 -24.58
CA GLN A 128 1.43 4.42 -25.01
C GLN A 128 0.84 3.02 -24.83
N GLN A 129 1.59 1.96 -25.17
CA GLN A 129 1.14 0.59 -24.95
C GLN A 129 0.88 0.29 -23.46
N LEU A 130 1.77 0.72 -22.56
CA LEU A 130 1.60 0.56 -21.12
C LEU A 130 0.42 1.41 -20.61
N ALA A 131 0.31 2.64 -21.06
CA ALA A 131 -0.79 3.55 -20.70
C ALA A 131 -2.16 2.95 -21.08
N ASP A 132 -2.30 2.46 -22.32
CA ASP A 132 -3.55 1.84 -22.78
C ASP A 132 -3.93 0.62 -21.93
N LEU A 133 -2.95 -0.21 -21.56
CA LEU A 133 -3.15 -1.37 -20.69
C LEU A 133 -3.60 -0.96 -19.29
N LEU A 134 -2.94 0.03 -18.68
CA LEU A 134 -3.27 0.52 -17.34
C LEU A 134 -4.63 1.20 -17.31
N ILE A 135 -4.91 2.11 -18.27
CA ILE A 135 -6.19 2.80 -18.39
C ILE A 135 -7.35 1.80 -18.53
N GLY A 136 -7.16 0.77 -19.39
CA GLY A 136 -8.18 -0.26 -19.56
C GLY A 136 -8.43 -1.07 -18.30
N ALA A 137 -7.37 -1.45 -17.57
CA ALA A 137 -7.48 -2.19 -16.32
C ALA A 137 -8.10 -1.35 -15.19
N GLU A 138 -7.70 -0.08 -15.08
CA GLU A 138 -8.24 0.88 -14.10
C GLU A 138 -9.73 1.16 -14.35
N GLU A 139 -10.13 1.35 -15.60
CA GLU A 139 -11.53 1.55 -15.95
C GLU A 139 -12.40 0.35 -15.57
N GLY A 140 -11.88 -0.89 -15.76
CA GLY A 140 -12.54 -2.09 -15.27
C GLY A 140 -12.80 -2.05 -13.77
N VAL A 141 -11.77 -1.69 -12.98
CA VAL A 141 -11.92 -1.58 -11.51
C VAL A 141 -12.87 -0.46 -11.11
N TYR A 142 -12.85 0.69 -11.80
CA TYR A 142 -13.79 1.79 -11.54
C TYR A 142 -15.23 1.38 -11.83
N ALA A 143 -15.46 0.68 -12.93
CA ALA A 143 -16.79 0.18 -13.32
C ALA A 143 -17.30 -0.85 -12.32
N ASP A 144 -16.48 -1.83 -11.94
CA ASP A 144 -16.81 -2.85 -10.95
C ASP A 144 -17.13 -2.23 -9.58
N SER A 145 -16.33 -1.25 -9.15
CA SER A 145 -16.58 -0.53 -7.89
C SER A 145 -17.88 0.26 -7.92
N ALA A 146 -18.21 0.89 -9.05
CA ALA A 146 -19.47 1.64 -9.20
C ALA A 146 -20.69 0.73 -9.25
N ALA A 147 -20.57 -0.48 -9.83
CA ALA A 147 -21.64 -1.45 -9.94
C ALA A 147 -21.88 -2.26 -8.67
N ALA A 148 -20.91 -2.31 -7.75
CA ALA A 148 -21.03 -3.07 -6.51
C ALA A 148 -22.11 -2.48 -5.58
N PRO A 149 -22.85 -3.32 -4.79
CA PRO A 149 -23.79 -2.82 -3.81
C PRO A 149 -23.14 -1.83 -2.82
N GLY A 150 -23.69 -0.61 -2.71
CA GLY A 150 -23.11 0.48 -1.91
C GLY A 150 -21.83 1.08 -2.48
N GLY A 151 -21.47 0.69 -3.70
CA GLY A 151 -20.29 1.16 -4.41
C GLY A 151 -20.46 2.55 -5.04
N TRP A 152 -19.36 3.12 -5.51
CA TRP A 152 -19.37 4.43 -6.18
C TRP A 152 -18.12 4.60 -7.06
N ARG A 153 -18.14 5.64 -7.88
CA ARG A 153 -16.98 6.10 -8.65
C ARG A 153 -16.58 7.50 -8.20
N GLY A 154 -15.30 7.80 -8.19
CA GLY A 154 -14.80 9.11 -7.78
C GLY A 154 -14.85 9.31 -6.26
N ALA A 155 -14.92 10.58 -5.85
CA ALA A 155 -14.99 10.96 -4.45
C ALA A 155 -16.46 10.93 -3.96
N ARG A 156 -16.70 10.33 -2.80
CA ARG A 156 -17.98 10.34 -2.09
C ARG A 156 -17.77 10.92 -0.70
N PRO A 157 -18.58 11.89 -0.25
CA PRO A 157 -18.44 12.48 1.06
C PRO A 157 -18.88 11.51 2.17
N PHE A 158 -18.04 11.40 3.19
CA PHE A 158 -18.27 10.65 4.41
C PHE A 158 -18.13 11.56 5.62
N GLN A 159 -19.00 11.39 6.61
CA GLN A 159 -18.93 12.08 7.87
C GLN A 159 -18.20 11.25 8.92
N VAL A 160 -17.36 11.89 9.71
CA VAL A 160 -16.75 11.28 10.90
C VAL A 160 -17.83 11.12 11.97
N ALA A 161 -18.35 9.91 12.10
CA ALA A 161 -19.37 9.59 13.09
C ALA A 161 -18.78 9.51 14.51
N ARG A 162 -17.53 9.08 14.63
CA ARG A 162 -16.81 8.92 15.90
C ARG A 162 -15.32 8.99 15.68
N LYS A 163 -14.60 9.59 16.63
CA LYS A 163 -13.14 9.59 16.75
C LYS A 163 -12.74 8.96 18.07
N VAL A 164 -11.80 8.01 18.05
CA VAL A 164 -11.37 7.25 19.22
C VAL A 164 -9.85 7.29 19.32
N ILE A 165 -9.32 7.55 20.53
CA ILE A 165 -7.91 7.41 20.83
C ILE A 165 -7.65 5.91 21.11
N GLU A 166 -6.84 5.27 20.29
CA GLU A 166 -6.52 3.83 20.42
C GLU A 166 -5.19 3.60 21.16
N SER A 167 -4.29 4.58 21.10
CA SER A 167 -3.01 4.58 21.81
C SER A 167 -2.44 6.01 21.88
N ASP A 168 -1.26 6.19 22.47
CA ASP A 168 -0.60 7.51 22.53
C ASP A 168 -0.35 8.14 21.15
N GLU A 169 -0.29 7.34 20.08
CA GLU A 169 0.04 7.83 18.75
C GLU A 169 -0.98 7.46 17.66
N ILE A 170 -2.02 6.69 17.98
CA ILE A 170 -3.01 6.22 16.99
C ILE A 170 -4.42 6.67 17.38
N VAL A 171 -5.12 7.28 16.42
CA VAL A 171 -6.55 7.56 16.50
C VAL A 171 -7.32 6.82 15.43
N SER A 172 -8.52 6.35 15.75
CA SER A 172 -9.47 5.78 14.80
C SER A 172 -10.55 6.80 14.43
N LEU A 173 -10.85 6.88 13.13
CA LEU A 173 -11.98 7.60 12.58
C LEU A 173 -12.99 6.60 12.03
N TYR A 174 -14.21 6.66 12.54
CA TYR A 174 -15.34 5.89 12.02
C TYR A 174 -16.10 6.77 11.04
N LEU A 175 -16.22 6.32 9.80
CA LEU A 175 -16.67 7.08 8.65
C LEU A 175 -17.98 6.49 8.14
N GLN A 176 -19.04 7.29 8.11
CA GLN A 176 -20.33 6.91 7.54
C GLN A 176 -20.64 7.77 6.31
N PRO A 177 -21.32 7.23 5.29
CA PRO A 177 -21.71 8.04 4.14
C PRO A 177 -22.55 9.25 4.57
N ALA A 178 -22.21 10.44 4.06
CA ALA A 178 -22.98 11.65 4.39
C ALA A 178 -24.41 11.64 3.81
N ASP A 179 -24.64 10.85 2.78
CA ASP A 179 -25.95 10.62 2.14
C ASP A 179 -26.81 9.55 2.85
N GLY A 180 -26.29 8.92 3.93
CA GLY A 180 -26.96 7.86 4.67
C GLY A 180 -27.10 6.53 3.93
N GLY A 181 -26.49 6.39 2.74
CA GLY A 181 -26.52 5.16 1.94
C GLY A 181 -25.63 4.06 2.52
N ALA A 182 -25.75 2.85 1.97
CA ALA A 182 -24.89 1.73 2.31
C ALA A 182 -23.44 1.99 1.87
N VAL A 183 -22.49 1.32 2.51
CA VAL A 183 -21.08 1.27 2.09
C VAL A 183 -20.82 -0.01 1.30
N MET A 184 -19.93 0.09 0.31
CA MET A 184 -19.42 -1.06 -0.43
C MET A 184 -18.67 -1.99 0.55
N THR A 185 -18.93 -3.29 0.45
CA THR A 185 -18.13 -4.28 1.20
C THR A 185 -16.69 -4.29 0.70
N PHE A 186 -15.78 -4.73 1.56
CA PHE A 186 -14.35 -4.83 1.20
C PHE A 186 -13.78 -6.16 1.71
N ARG A 187 -12.66 -6.56 1.13
CA ARG A 187 -11.92 -7.74 1.56
C ARG A 187 -10.95 -7.37 2.69
N PRO A 188 -10.87 -8.18 3.79
CA PRO A 188 -9.93 -7.95 4.88
C PRO A 188 -8.50 -7.74 4.38
N GLY A 189 -7.89 -6.60 4.76
CA GLY A 189 -6.58 -6.17 4.31
C GLY A 189 -6.59 -4.99 3.34
N GLN A 190 -7.72 -4.71 2.67
CA GLN A 190 -7.85 -3.56 1.77
C GLN A 190 -7.71 -2.21 2.50
N TYR A 191 -7.39 -1.19 1.74
CA TYR A 191 -7.30 0.20 2.18
C TYR A 191 -8.29 1.09 1.42
N ILE A 192 -8.44 2.33 1.87
CA ILE A 192 -9.32 3.33 1.28
C ILE A 192 -8.54 4.62 1.03
N GLY A 193 -8.79 5.26 -0.12
CA GLY A 193 -8.20 6.54 -0.44
C GLY A 193 -9.02 7.70 0.18
N LEU A 194 -8.33 8.67 0.76
CA LEU A 194 -8.90 9.92 1.25
C LEU A 194 -8.48 11.07 0.35
N LYS A 195 -9.44 11.95 0.06
CA LYS A 195 -9.20 13.26 -0.53
C LYS A 195 -9.48 14.32 0.54
N LEU A 196 -8.48 15.13 0.82
CA LEU A 196 -8.50 16.15 1.87
C LEU A 196 -8.03 17.49 1.33
N THR A 197 -8.46 18.57 1.96
CA THR A 197 -7.88 19.91 1.76
C THR A 197 -7.12 20.27 3.03
N VAL A 198 -5.81 20.41 2.94
CA VAL A 198 -4.93 20.81 4.03
C VAL A 198 -4.20 22.07 3.61
N ASP A 199 -4.30 23.13 4.40
CA ASP A 199 -3.74 24.46 4.11
C ASP A 199 -4.08 24.98 2.69
N GLY A 200 -5.34 24.74 2.26
CA GLY A 200 -5.84 25.15 0.94
C GLY A 200 -5.37 24.29 -0.22
N GLN A 201 -4.62 23.22 0.02
CA GLN A 201 -4.14 22.32 -1.02
C GLN A 201 -4.84 20.97 -0.95
N GLU A 202 -5.25 20.42 -2.10
CA GLU A 202 -5.74 19.06 -2.19
C GLU A 202 -4.59 18.07 -1.94
N VAL A 203 -4.85 17.08 -1.10
CA VAL A 203 -3.93 15.97 -0.84
C VAL A 203 -4.71 14.65 -0.81
N ARG A 204 -4.10 13.58 -1.31
CA ARG A 204 -4.69 12.24 -1.30
C ARG A 204 -3.80 11.26 -0.55
N ARG A 205 -4.39 10.45 0.32
CA ARG A 205 -3.67 9.44 1.12
C ARG A 205 -4.50 8.18 1.28
N ASN A 206 -3.82 7.05 1.33
CA ASN A 206 -4.42 5.74 1.58
C ASN A 206 -4.26 5.34 3.03
N TYR A 207 -5.32 4.77 3.61
CA TYR A 207 -5.31 4.18 4.95
C TYR A 207 -5.98 2.81 4.92
N SER A 208 -5.35 1.82 5.56
CA SER A 208 -5.93 0.50 5.70
C SER A 208 -7.26 0.57 6.43
N LEU A 209 -8.25 -0.20 5.95
CA LEU A 209 -9.49 -0.41 6.67
C LEU A 209 -9.22 -1.31 7.88
N SER A 210 -9.46 -0.79 9.07
CA SER A 210 -9.00 -1.38 10.33
C SER A 210 -10.09 -2.07 11.15
N ALA A 211 -11.35 -2.05 10.68
CA ALA A 211 -12.47 -2.79 11.28
C ALA A 211 -13.02 -3.81 10.27
N PRO A 212 -13.69 -4.88 10.72
CA PRO A 212 -14.41 -5.79 9.83
C PRO A 212 -15.48 -5.07 9.00
N PRO A 213 -15.79 -5.57 7.78
CA PRO A 213 -16.92 -5.07 7.01
C PRO A 213 -18.23 -5.19 7.80
N ASN A 214 -19.03 -4.12 7.83
CA ASN A 214 -20.32 -4.09 8.56
C ASN A 214 -21.48 -3.51 7.75
N GLY A 215 -21.23 -3.14 6.47
CA GLY A 215 -22.25 -2.60 5.56
C GLY A 215 -22.70 -1.16 5.81
N SER A 216 -22.19 -0.49 6.86
CA SER A 216 -22.66 0.85 7.25
C SER A 216 -21.56 1.87 7.46
N THR A 217 -20.38 1.45 7.90
CA THR A 217 -19.27 2.35 8.22
C THR A 217 -17.92 1.76 7.81
N TYR A 218 -16.96 2.64 7.59
CA TYR A 218 -15.54 2.30 7.53
C TYR A 218 -14.82 2.79 8.78
N ARG A 219 -13.74 2.10 9.17
CA ARG A 219 -12.81 2.59 10.15
C ARG A 219 -11.42 2.64 9.55
N ILE A 220 -10.80 3.81 9.64
CA ILE A 220 -9.36 3.97 9.42
C ILE A 220 -8.70 4.30 10.76
N SER A 221 -7.45 3.87 10.93
CA SER A 221 -6.69 4.16 12.14
C SER A 221 -5.35 4.79 11.75
N VAL A 222 -5.14 5.99 12.23
CA VAL A 222 -4.10 6.91 11.78
C VAL A 222 -3.06 7.07 12.86
N LYS A 223 -1.83 6.66 12.57
CA LYS A 223 -0.69 6.99 13.41
C LYS A 223 -0.28 8.44 13.18
N ARG A 224 -0.05 9.18 14.26
CA ARG A 224 0.57 10.50 14.21
C ARG A 224 2.04 10.36 13.81
N GLU A 225 2.39 10.81 12.63
CA GLU A 225 3.75 10.77 12.15
C GLU A 225 4.45 12.11 12.46
N PRO A 226 5.62 12.12 13.11
CA PRO A 226 6.36 13.35 13.36
C PRO A 226 6.64 14.12 12.07
N GLY A 227 6.21 15.38 11.99
CA GLY A 227 6.31 16.20 10.79
C GLY A 227 5.36 15.81 9.64
N GLY A 228 4.53 14.81 9.81
CA GLY A 228 3.56 14.38 8.80
C GLY A 228 2.40 15.35 8.65
N VAL A 229 2.21 15.96 7.49
CA VAL A 229 1.17 16.96 7.25
C VAL A 229 -0.23 16.35 7.45
N VAL A 230 -0.55 15.27 6.74
CA VAL A 230 -1.91 14.69 6.74
C VAL A 230 -2.24 13.97 8.05
N SER A 231 -1.29 13.20 8.61
CA SER A 231 -1.55 12.50 9.87
C SER A 231 -1.81 13.47 11.03
N ASN A 232 -1.04 14.57 11.11
CA ASN A 232 -1.28 15.59 12.12
C ASN A 232 -2.61 16.33 11.89
N PHE A 233 -2.96 16.68 10.64
CA PHE A 233 -4.25 17.26 10.31
C PHE A 233 -5.43 16.36 10.75
N LEU A 234 -5.36 15.06 10.49
CA LEU A 234 -6.40 14.09 10.91
C LEU A 234 -6.49 13.96 12.44
N HIS A 235 -5.36 14.10 13.14
CA HIS A 235 -5.35 14.10 14.59
C HIS A 235 -5.88 15.39 15.19
N ASP A 236 -5.52 16.54 14.67
CA ASP A 236 -5.72 17.83 15.34
C ASP A 236 -6.95 18.59 14.82
N ALA A 237 -7.21 18.55 13.52
CA ALA A 237 -8.25 19.36 12.88
C ALA A 237 -9.52 18.57 12.53
N VAL A 238 -9.45 17.25 12.40
CA VAL A 238 -10.60 16.42 12.04
C VAL A 238 -11.26 15.86 13.29
N GLY A 239 -12.48 16.29 13.56
CA GLY A 239 -13.32 15.83 14.69
C GLY A 239 -14.60 15.14 14.23
N THR A 240 -15.40 14.67 15.19
CA THR A 240 -16.76 14.17 14.93
C THR A 240 -17.61 15.22 14.23
N GLY A 241 -18.33 14.84 13.18
CA GLY A 241 -19.12 15.73 12.33
C GLY A 241 -18.36 16.28 11.12
N ALA A 242 -17.03 16.19 11.09
CA ALA A 242 -16.24 16.60 9.92
C ALA A 242 -16.53 15.71 8.71
N THR A 243 -16.48 16.30 7.51
CA THR A 243 -16.66 15.57 6.24
C THR A 243 -15.31 15.33 5.58
N ILE A 244 -15.12 14.11 5.06
CA ILE A 244 -13.96 13.67 4.31
C ILE A 244 -14.46 12.98 3.03
N ASP A 245 -13.85 13.31 1.90
CA ASP A 245 -14.12 12.61 0.64
C ASP A 245 -13.33 11.30 0.61
N LEU A 246 -14.02 10.18 0.33
CA LEU A 246 -13.42 8.86 0.19
C LEU A 246 -13.53 8.35 -1.24
N PHE A 247 -12.51 7.62 -1.68
CA PHE A 247 -12.53 6.78 -2.87
C PHE A 247 -12.91 5.34 -2.50
N PRO A 248 -13.38 4.50 -3.45
CA PRO A 248 -13.73 3.12 -3.14
C PRO A 248 -12.57 2.31 -2.53
N PRO A 249 -12.87 1.29 -1.68
CA PRO A 249 -11.84 0.38 -1.18
C PRO A 249 -11.04 -0.28 -2.30
N SER A 250 -9.72 -0.39 -2.11
CA SER A 250 -8.77 -0.91 -3.09
C SER A 250 -7.67 -1.73 -2.40
N GLY A 251 -6.82 -2.38 -3.18
CA GLY A 251 -5.67 -3.13 -2.69
C GLY A 251 -5.80 -4.63 -2.88
N ASP A 252 -4.66 -5.28 -3.07
CA ASP A 252 -4.50 -6.72 -3.31
C ASP A 252 -3.89 -7.48 -2.12
N PHE A 253 -3.45 -6.76 -1.08
CA PHE A 253 -3.04 -7.36 0.19
C PHE A 253 -4.27 -7.82 0.98
N VAL A 254 -4.87 -8.90 0.53
CA VAL A 254 -6.13 -9.41 1.09
C VAL A 254 -5.99 -10.84 1.59
N LEU A 255 -6.71 -11.14 2.67
CA LEU A 255 -6.77 -12.50 3.18
C LEU A 255 -7.28 -13.45 2.10
N GLN A 256 -6.45 -14.39 1.70
CA GLN A 256 -6.80 -15.41 0.72
C GLN A 256 -7.66 -16.51 1.37
N PRO A 257 -8.66 -17.02 0.64
CA PRO A 257 -9.39 -18.20 1.08
C PRO A 257 -8.45 -19.39 1.27
N GLY A 258 -8.67 -20.18 2.32
CA GLY A 258 -7.86 -21.36 2.57
C GLY A 258 -8.03 -21.89 3.99
N ASN A 259 -7.56 -23.12 4.22
CA ASN A 259 -7.64 -23.81 5.50
C ASN A 259 -6.29 -23.94 6.21
N ARG A 260 -5.20 -23.45 5.61
CA ARG A 260 -3.89 -23.44 6.29
C ARG A 260 -3.96 -22.58 7.53
N PRO A 261 -3.24 -22.96 8.61
CA PRO A 261 -3.08 -22.07 9.75
C PRO A 261 -2.59 -20.69 9.29
N LEU A 262 -3.18 -19.65 9.86
CA LEU A 262 -2.86 -18.26 9.55
C LEU A 262 -1.91 -17.70 10.60
N VAL A 263 -0.89 -16.98 10.15
CA VAL A 263 -0.03 -16.18 11.02
C VAL A 263 -0.11 -14.73 10.58
N LEU A 264 -0.54 -13.86 11.49
CA LEU A 264 -0.63 -12.42 11.28
C LEU A 264 0.48 -11.74 12.10
N ILE A 265 1.40 -11.06 11.43
CA ILE A 265 2.54 -10.38 12.08
C ILE A 265 2.46 -8.89 11.80
N SER A 266 2.44 -8.07 12.84
CA SER A 266 2.34 -6.62 12.69
C SER A 266 3.36 -5.87 13.52
N GLY A 267 3.88 -4.77 12.97
CA GLY A 267 4.74 -3.81 13.64
C GLY A 267 4.09 -2.43 13.72
N GLY A 268 3.84 -1.91 14.93
CA GLY A 268 3.23 -0.60 15.14
C GLY A 268 1.88 -0.45 14.41
N VAL A 269 1.71 0.60 13.60
CA VAL A 269 0.46 0.84 12.85
C VAL A 269 0.17 -0.22 11.77
N GLY A 270 1.11 -1.11 11.46
CA GLY A 270 0.87 -2.29 10.61
C GLY A 270 -0.18 -3.25 11.15
N ILE A 271 -0.62 -3.07 12.40
CA ILE A 271 -1.75 -3.80 12.98
C ILE A 271 -3.07 -3.56 12.21
N THR A 272 -3.24 -2.40 11.58
CA THR A 272 -4.53 -1.97 11.02
C THR A 272 -5.14 -2.92 9.99
N PRO A 273 -4.44 -3.42 8.94
CA PRO A 273 -5.04 -4.37 8.00
C PRO A 273 -5.15 -5.79 8.58
N THR A 274 -4.41 -6.12 9.64
CA THR A 274 -4.46 -7.46 10.24
C THR A 274 -5.67 -7.67 11.15
N LEU A 275 -6.29 -6.58 11.67
CA LEU A 275 -7.48 -6.68 12.51
C LEU A 275 -8.69 -7.30 11.77
N PRO A 276 -9.10 -6.80 10.59
CA PRO A 276 -10.17 -7.45 9.84
C PRO A 276 -9.82 -8.86 9.36
N MET A 277 -8.52 -9.16 9.11
CA MET A 277 -8.07 -10.52 8.79
C MET A 277 -8.24 -11.45 9.99
N LEU A 278 -7.88 -11.01 11.21
CA LEU A 278 -8.07 -11.76 12.44
C LEU A 278 -9.56 -12.06 12.70
N HIS A 279 -10.43 -11.06 12.48
CA HIS A 279 -11.87 -11.25 12.60
C HIS A 279 -12.40 -12.26 11.58
N ALA A 280 -11.99 -12.16 10.31
CA ALA A 280 -12.41 -13.11 9.29
C ALA A 280 -11.93 -14.55 9.58
N ALA A 281 -10.73 -14.71 10.13
CA ALA A 281 -10.24 -16.01 10.57
C ALA A 281 -11.09 -16.58 11.72
N HIS A 282 -11.51 -15.72 12.67
CA HIS A 282 -12.42 -16.11 13.74
C HIS A 282 -13.78 -16.59 13.21
N GLU A 283 -14.42 -15.83 12.30
CA GLU A 283 -15.70 -16.22 11.69
C GLU A 283 -15.61 -17.54 10.91
N GLN A 284 -14.45 -17.80 10.29
CA GLN A 284 -14.19 -19.02 9.52
C GLN A 284 -13.71 -20.19 10.40
N SER A 285 -13.54 -19.98 11.71
CA SER A 285 -12.90 -20.94 12.64
C SER A 285 -11.53 -21.42 12.16
N ARG A 286 -10.81 -20.56 11.41
CA ARG A 286 -9.48 -20.84 10.89
C ARG A 286 -8.44 -20.69 12.00
N PRO A 287 -7.54 -21.68 12.22
CA PRO A 287 -6.48 -21.53 13.20
C PRO A 287 -5.64 -20.29 12.93
N VAL A 288 -5.44 -19.42 13.93
CA VAL A 288 -4.72 -18.18 13.75
C VAL A 288 -3.75 -17.89 14.91
N THR A 289 -2.55 -17.46 14.57
CA THR A 289 -1.57 -16.93 15.52
C THR A 289 -1.32 -15.46 15.18
N PHE A 290 -1.61 -14.58 16.13
CA PHE A 290 -1.45 -13.13 15.99
C PHE A 290 -0.22 -12.66 16.76
N LEU A 291 0.73 -12.05 16.05
CA LEU A 291 1.98 -11.52 16.60
C LEU A 291 2.03 -10.03 16.42
N HIS A 292 2.19 -9.27 17.52
CA HIS A 292 2.32 -7.82 17.42
C HIS A 292 3.59 -7.33 18.10
N PHE A 293 4.33 -6.50 17.37
CA PHE A 293 5.57 -5.86 17.81
C PHE A 293 5.35 -4.37 17.93
N ALA A 294 5.69 -3.78 19.05
CA ALA A 294 5.57 -2.34 19.31
C ALA A 294 6.74 -1.83 20.13
N ARG A 295 6.97 -0.53 20.17
CA ARG A 295 8.00 0.06 21.04
C ARG A 295 7.65 -0.14 22.51
N SER A 296 6.39 0.02 22.87
CA SER A 296 5.91 -0.17 24.24
C SER A 296 4.41 -0.45 24.25
N GLY A 297 3.87 -0.87 25.40
CA GLY A 297 2.43 -1.05 25.58
C GLY A 297 1.58 0.22 25.39
N ARG A 298 2.17 1.40 25.63
CA ARG A 298 1.48 2.70 25.46
C ARG A 298 1.13 3.00 24.01
N VAL A 299 1.92 2.52 23.06
CA VAL A 299 1.71 2.70 21.62
C VAL A 299 1.05 1.49 20.95
N HIS A 300 0.75 0.43 21.70
CA HIS A 300 0.04 -0.75 21.21
C HIS A 300 -1.47 -0.49 21.18
N ALA A 301 -1.97 -0.07 20.03
CA ALA A 301 -3.39 0.12 19.78
C ALA A 301 -4.13 -1.23 19.65
N PHE A 302 -5.41 -1.27 20.01
CA PHE A 302 -6.32 -2.43 19.86
C PHE A 302 -5.98 -3.67 20.69
N ARG A 303 -5.13 -3.57 21.68
CA ARG A 303 -4.73 -4.71 22.52
C ARG A 303 -5.95 -5.44 23.10
N ASP A 304 -6.82 -4.71 23.79
CA ASP A 304 -7.99 -5.28 24.44
C ASP A 304 -8.94 -5.93 23.43
N TRP A 305 -9.11 -5.31 22.26
CA TRP A 305 -9.95 -5.87 21.19
C TRP A 305 -9.38 -7.19 20.65
N VAL A 306 -8.05 -7.30 20.49
CA VAL A 306 -7.38 -8.54 20.06
C VAL A 306 -7.49 -9.60 21.17
N ASP A 307 -7.24 -9.23 22.43
CA ASP A 307 -7.36 -10.13 23.57
C ASP A 307 -8.77 -10.72 23.70
N ASP A 308 -9.80 -9.88 23.58
CA ASP A 308 -11.21 -10.28 23.61
C ASP A 308 -11.59 -11.21 22.45
N LEU A 309 -11.10 -10.94 21.23
CA LEU A 309 -11.39 -11.78 20.07
C LEU A 309 -10.71 -13.15 20.21
N VAL A 310 -9.44 -13.17 20.59
CA VAL A 310 -8.67 -14.41 20.78
C VAL A 310 -9.25 -15.26 21.92
N ALA A 311 -9.72 -14.64 23.00
CA ALA A 311 -10.35 -15.37 24.12
C ALA A 311 -11.64 -16.12 23.69
N ARG A 312 -12.31 -15.65 22.65
CA ARG A 312 -13.53 -16.27 22.10
C ARG A 312 -13.28 -17.24 20.94
N HIS A 313 -12.03 -17.40 20.51
CA HIS A 313 -11.65 -18.24 19.39
C HIS A 313 -10.76 -19.40 19.86
N ALA A 314 -11.31 -20.60 19.96
CA ALA A 314 -10.62 -21.77 20.55
C ALA A 314 -9.28 -22.14 19.87
N GLN A 315 -9.09 -21.77 18.60
CA GLN A 315 -7.89 -22.06 17.82
C GLN A 315 -7.06 -20.80 17.55
N ALA A 316 -7.28 -19.70 18.28
CA ALA A 316 -6.49 -18.50 18.18
C ALA A 316 -5.46 -18.41 19.30
N ARG A 317 -4.31 -17.85 18.96
CA ARG A 317 -3.27 -17.47 19.91
C ARG A 317 -2.81 -16.06 19.59
N ARG A 318 -2.34 -15.32 20.57
CA ARG A 318 -1.71 -14.03 20.37
C ARG A 318 -0.44 -13.92 21.21
N PHE A 319 0.55 -13.17 20.70
CA PHE A 319 1.78 -12.86 21.40
C PHE A 319 2.19 -11.42 21.11
N TYR A 320 2.67 -10.73 22.15
CA TYR A 320 3.09 -9.35 22.09
C TYR A 320 4.57 -9.22 22.50
N CYS A 321 5.32 -8.47 21.71
CA CYS A 321 6.71 -8.15 22.00
C CYS A 321 6.90 -6.62 22.01
N TYR A 322 7.48 -6.09 23.09
CA TYR A 322 7.78 -4.67 23.21
C TYR A 322 9.29 -4.44 23.28
N GLU A 323 9.78 -3.40 22.59
CA GLU A 323 11.20 -3.02 22.65
C GLU A 323 11.57 -2.50 24.05
N GLU A 324 10.66 -1.77 24.70
CA GLU A 324 10.83 -1.17 26.01
C GLU A 324 10.02 -1.93 27.06
N ASP A 325 10.63 -2.19 28.21
CA ASP A 325 9.90 -2.65 29.38
C ASP A 325 9.04 -1.50 29.93
N GLY A 326 7.78 -1.77 30.26
CA GLY A 326 6.84 -0.70 30.59
C GLY A 326 5.59 -1.15 31.32
N ALA A 327 4.64 -0.24 31.45
CA ALA A 327 3.42 -0.38 32.26
C ALA A 327 2.48 -1.55 31.87
N ALA A 328 2.60 -2.07 30.66
CA ALA A 328 1.76 -3.18 30.17
C ALA A 328 2.62 -4.44 29.96
N PRO A 329 2.22 -5.61 30.51
CA PRO A 329 2.98 -6.83 30.33
C PRO A 329 2.98 -7.28 28.87
N ALA A 330 4.14 -7.82 28.41
CA ALA A 330 4.31 -8.45 27.11
C ALA A 330 4.74 -9.92 27.28
N ASP A 331 4.62 -10.70 26.19
CA ASP A 331 5.07 -12.10 26.18
C ASP A 331 6.59 -12.19 25.97
N ALA A 332 7.20 -11.11 25.43
CA ALA A 332 8.64 -10.92 25.31
C ALA A 332 9.01 -9.44 25.25
N TYR A 333 10.28 -9.16 25.52
CA TYR A 333 10.86 -7.81 25.37
C TYR A 333 12.06 -7.84 24.43
N GLY A 334 12.28 -6.73 23.73
CA GLY A 334 13.32 -6.56 22.73
C GLY A 334 12.77 -6.53 21.30
N ARG A 335 13.64 -6.77 20.34
CA ARG A 335 13.29 -6.79 18.91
C ARG A 335 12.82 -8.17 18.47
N SER A 336 12.19 -8.22 17.29
CA SER A 336 11.86 -9.49 16.64
C SER A 336 13.12 -10.34 16.41
N SER A 337 13.02 -11.63 16.71
CA SER A 337 14.10 -12.60 16.46
C SER A 337 13.55 -13.91 15.92
N ALA A 338 14.43 -14.68 15.25
CA ALA A 338 14.05 -16.00 14.73
C ALA A 338 13.59 -16.95 15.83
N GLU A 339 14.21 -16.91 17.03
CA GLU A 339 13.83 -17.72 18.16
C GLU A 339 12.43 -17.39 18.70
N LEU A 340 12.04 -16.10 18.71
CA LEU A 340 10.68 -15.70 19.09
C LEU A 340 9.66 -16.20 18.08
N LEU A 341 9.94 -16.02 16.78
CA LEU A 341 9.04 -16.50 15.74
C LEU A 341 8.93 -18.02 15.76
N ASP A 342 10.05 -18.75 15.91
CA ASP A 342 10.05 -20.20 15.99
C ASP A 342 9.20 -20.72 17.15
N ARG A 343 9.32 -20.11 18.32
CA ARG A 343 8.58 -20.47 19.54
C ARG A 343 7.08 -20.18 19.44
N TRP A 344 6.68 -19.10 18.74
CA TRP A 344 5.29 -18.64 18.71
C TRP A 344 4.49 -19.16 17.53
N MET A 345 5.15 -19.44 16.43
CA MET A 345 4.48 -19.91 15.21
C MET A 345 4.15 -21.41 15.28
N PRO A 346 3.04 -21.84 14.65
CA PRO A 346 2.70 -23.26 14.58
C PRO A 346 3.72 -24.07 13.76
N THR A 347 3.84 -25.35 14.08
CA THR A 347 4.54 -26.36 13.28
C THR A 347 3.53 -27.41 12.79
N PRO A 348 3.68 -27.95 11.55
CA PRO A 348 4.68 -27.63 10.54
C PRO A 348 4.50 -26.21 9.94
N ARG A 349 5.48 -25.74 9.16
CA ARG A 349 5.48 -24.39 8.54
C ARG A 349 4.67 -24.31 7.23
N ASP A 350 3.77 -25.22 6.96
CA ASP A 350 2.75 -25.11 5.90
C ASP A 350 1.60 -24.21 6.40
N LEU A 351 1.81 -22.90 6.30
CA LEU A 351 0.92 -21.88 6.87
C LEU A 351 0.99 -20.60 6.02
N ASP A 352 -0.09 -19.83 6.00
CA ASP A 352 -0.11 -18.54 5.33
C ASP A 352 0.29 -17.43 6.31
N VAL A 353 1.30 -16.64 5.95
CA VAL A 353 1.83 -15.54 6.78
C VAL A 353 1.54 -14.20 6.13
N TYR A 354 0.86 -13.32 6.86
CA TYR A 354 0.64 -11.92 6.48
C TYR A 354 1.42 -11.02 7.44
N PHE A 355 2.30 -10.17 6.90
CA PHE A 355 3.08 -9.29 7.75
C PHE A 355 3.15 -7.86 7.21
N VAL A 356 3.01 -6.88 8.11
CA VAL A 356 3.00 -5.45 7.82
C VAL A 356 3.68 -4.67 8.94
N GLY A 357 4.47 -3.66 8.56
CA GLY A 357 5.15 -2.79 9.51
C GLY A 357 6.15 -1.86 8.83
N PRO A 358 7.06 -1.25 9.57
CA PRO A 358 8.15 -0.48 9.00
C PRO A 358 9.01 -1.31 8.04
N PRO A 359 9.58 -0.74 6.97
CA PRO A 359 10.33 -1.50 5.96
C PRO A 359 11.46 -2.39 6.54
N ALA A 360 12.25 -1.87 7.48
CA ALA A 360 13.32 -2.63 8.12
C ALA A 360 12.79 -3.81 8.95
N PHE A 361 11.65 -3.63 9.63
CA PHE A 361 10.96 -4.71 10.35
C PHE A 361 10.49 -5.78 9.36
N MET A 362 9.83 -5.40 8.27
CA MET A 362 9.34 -6.35 7.27
C MET A 362 10.47 -7.13 6.59
N GLY A 363 11.60 -6.49 6.27
CA GLY A 363 12.79 -7.15 5.74
C GLY A 363 13.34 -8.22 6.71
N ALA A 364 13.44 -7.86 7.99
CA ALA A 364 13.86 -8.80 9.03
C ALA A 364 12.88 -9.97 9.18
N ILE A 365 11.56 -9.71 9.21
CA ILE A 365 10.52 -10.76 9.31
C ILE A 365 10.61 -11.69 8.10
N LYS A 366 10.69 -11.17 6.87
CA LYS A 366 10.78 -11.97 5.65
C LYS A 366 11.97 -12.93 5.68
N ARG A 367 13.16 -12.41 6.06
CA ARG A 367 14.36 -13.23 6.18
C ARG A 367 14.20 -14.36 7.22
N MET A 368 13.74 -13.98 8.44
CA MET A 368 13.54 -14.97 9.51
C MET A 368 12.51 -16.05 9.14
N LEU A 369 11.41 -15.67 8.45
CA LEU A 369 10.41 -16.63 7.96
C LEU A 369 11.03 -17.61 6.94
N GLY A 370 11.89 -17.12 6.04
CA GLY A 370 12.63 -17.96 5.10
C GLY A 370 13.58 -18.92 5.80
N GLU A 371 14.33 -18.46 6.80
CA GLU A 371 15.22 -19.28 7.64
C GLU A 371 14.45 -20.36 8.40
N LEU A 372 13.22 -20.08 8.82
CA LEU A 372 12.31 -21.01 9.49
C LEU A 372 11.56 -21.96 8.54
N GLY A 373 11.82 -21.87 7.25
CA GLY A 373 11.29 -22.78 6.22
C GLY A 373 9.85 -22.45 5.77
N VAL A 374 9.35 -21.22 5.97
CA VAL A 374 8.07 -20.80 5.41
C VAL A 374 8.23 -20.64 3.89
N PRO A 375 7.38 -21.29 3.05
CA PRO A 375 7.47 -21.16 1.60
C PRO A 375 7.22 -19.71 1.15
N ALA A 376 8.02 -19.22 0.19
CA ALA A 376 7.92 -17.84 -0.30
C ALA A 376 6.51 -17.51 -0.84
N GLY A 377 5.83 -18.46 -1.50
CA GLY A 377 4.47 -18.27 -2.01
C GLY A 377 3.37 -18.20 -0.93
N GLN A 378 3.73 -18.43 0.34
CA GLN A 378 2.83 -18.34 1.50
C GLN A 378 3.11 -17.10 2.35
N MET A 379 4.05 -16.24 1.94
CA MET A 379 4.41 -15.00 2.58
C MET A 379 3.74 -13.84 1.85
N HIS A 380 2.92 -13.07 2.56
CA HIS A 380 2.17 -11.93 2.02
C HIS A 380 2.52 -10.67 2.80
N TRP A 381 2.81 -9.57 2.10
CA TRP A 381 3.13 -8.29 2.72
C TRP A 381 2.70 -7.10 1.87
N GLU A 382 2.55 -5.95 2.50
CA GLU A 382 2.26 -4.68 1.82
C GLU A 382 3.08 -3.54 2.44
N PHE A 383 3.52 -2.61 1.58
CA PHE A 383 4.17 -1.37 2.02
C PHE A 383 3.15 -0.23 2.19
N PHE A 384 3.24 0.48 3.29
CA PHE A 384 2.53 1.74 3.46
C PHE A 384 3.26 2.89 2.73
N GLY A 385 3.43 2.74 1.42
CA GLY A 385 4.18 3.67 0.59
C GLY A 385 4.46 3.11 -0.80
N PRO A 386 5.43 3.70 -1.54
CA PRO A 386 5.90 3.16 -2.79
C PRO A 386 6.47 1.76 -2.60
N ALA A 387 6.20 0.88 -3.56
CA ALA A 387 6.76 -0.46 -3.52
C ALA A 387 8.29 -0.41 -3.51
N ALA A 388 8.88 -1.13 -2.58
CA ALA A 388 10.33 -1.30 -2.49
C ALA A 388 10.66 -2.79 -2.48
N ALA A 389 11.86 -3.17 -2.95
CA ALA A 389 12.34 -4.51 -2.71
C ALA A 389 12.53 -4.69 -1.19
N LEU A 390 11.94 -5.74 -0.62
CA LEU A 390 12.36 -6.20 0.71
C LEU A 390 13.70 -6.90 0.50
N GLU A 391 14.78 -6.13 0.62
CA GLU A 391 16.11 -6.71 0.73
C GLU A 391 16.16 -7.55 2.02
N GLY A 392 16.29 -8.84 1.83
CA GLY A 392 16.44 -9.80 2.90
C GLY A 392 17.87 -10.24 3.01
#